data_c6061de1dd2a80184e7f43112b64bb7b
#
_entry.id   c6061de1dd2a80184e7f43112b64bb7b
#
_cell.length_a   1.000
_cell.length_b   1.000
_cell.length_c   1.000
_cell.angle_alpha   90.00
_cell.angle_beta   90.00
_cell.angle_gamma   90.00
#
_symmetry.space_group_name_H-M   'P 1'
#
loop_
_entity.id
_entity.type
_entity.pdbx_description
1 polymer ?
#
loop_
_entity_poly.entity_id
_entity_poly.type
_entity_poly.pdbx_seq_one_letter_code
_entity_poly.pdbx_strand_id
1 'polypeptide(L)'
;MILRQFLHTEPVAASYLFGCGGHAAGAVVDPLGDISQYLAAAESSGLKLRVIVDTHLHADHISSGRALADASGAEYVLFNQAEAVFPFKGVDDGEELELGNVSVQILHTPGHTPEHISLLVTDHRRSQEAWFVMTGHTLMVGDLGRTELATGAEEGARALFRSAQKLKELPDYIEVLPGAYSGSVCGRS
;
A
#
# COMPACT_ATOMS: atom_id res chain seq x y z
N MET A 1 7.18 -4.68 15.91
CA MET A 1 6.68 -4.97 14.55
C MET A 1 7.79 -5.50 13.67
N ILE A 2 7.47 -6.32 12.68
CA ILE A 2 8.37 -6.75 11.59
C ILE A 2 8.04 -5.90 10.37
N LEU A 3 9.07 -5.48 9.60
CA LEU A 3 8.92 -4.78 8.33
C LEU A 3 10.00 -5.29 7.37
N ARG A 4 9.59 -5.65 6.15
CA ARG A 4 10.45 -6.07 5.04
C ARG A 4 10.06 -5.29 3.79
N GLN A 5 11.03 -4.77 3.08
CA GLN A 5 10.85 -4.10 1.80
C GLN A 5 11.39 -4.99 0.68
N PHE A 6 10.66 -5.03 -0.44
CA PHE A 6 11.06 -5.70 -1.68
C PHE A 6 11.15 -4.63 -2.76
N LEU A 7 12.35 -4.47 -3.32
CA LEU A 7 12.59 -3.53 -4.41
C LEU A 7 12.59 -4.27 -5.74
N HIS A 8 11.83 -3.76 -6.69
CA HIS A 8 11.69 -4.28 -8.04
C HIS A 8 12.30 -3.29 -9.04
N THR A 9 12.88 -3.79 -10.10
CA THR A 9 13.56 -2.97 -11.12
C THR A 9 12.83 -2.92 -12.44
N GLU A 10 11.94 -3.89 -12.72
CA GLU A 10 11.16 -4.01 -13.94
C GLU A 10 9.75 -4.53 -13.63
N PRO A 11 8.76 -3.66 -13.44
CA PRO A 11 8.86 -2.20 -13.34
C PRO A 11 9.53 -1.76 -12.04
N VAL A 12 9.96 -0.49 -11.98
CA VAL A 12 10.48 0.11 -10.75
C VAL A 12 9.34 0.27 -9.76
N ALA A 13 9.36 -0.53 -8.70
CA ALA A 13 8.32 -0.55 -7.67
C ALA A 13 8.87 -1.01 -6.32
N ALA A 14 8.14 -0.78 -5.26
CA ALA A 14 8.42 -1.28 -3.92
C ALA A 14 7.19 -1.93 -3.32
N SER A 15 7.36 -3.16 -2.81
CA SER A 15 6.34 -3.88 -2.04
C SER A 15 6.78 -4.04 -0.60
N TYR A 16 5.84 -4.25 0.30
CA TYR A 16 6.14 -4.32 1.73
C TYR A 16 5.43 -5.52 2.38
N LEU A 17 6.17 -6.26 3.20
CA LEU A 17 5.62 -7.19 4.19
C LEU A 17 5.80 -6.58 5.57
N PHE A 18 4.75 -6.50 6.36
CA PHE A 18 4.85 -6.05 7.73
C PHE A 18 3.85 -6.76 8.64
N GLY A 19 4.02 -6.64 9.95
CA GLY A 19 3.07 -7.22 10.89
C GLY A 19 3.56 -7.37 12.32
N CYS A 20 2.69 -7.94 13.14
CA CYS A 20 2.91 -8.18 14.57
C CYS A 20 3.48 -9.58 14.80
N GLY A 21 4.78 -9.69 15.08
CA GLY A 21 5.40 -10.99 15.38
C GLY A 21 4.83 -11.66 16.64
N GLY A 22 4.39 -10.89 17.64
CA GLY A 22 3.80 -11.44 18.86
C GLY A 22 2.44 -12.10 18.68
N HIS A 23 1.70 -11.72 17.64
CA HIS A 23 0.39 -12.29 17.27
C HIS A 23 0.45 -13.07 15.96
N ALA A 24 1.64 -13.24 15.39
CA ALA A 24 1.86 -13.91 14.12
C ALA A 24 0.92 -13.41 13.00
N ALA A 25 0.60 -12.11 12.99
CA ALA A 25 -0.32 -11.50 12.03
C ALA A 25 0.42 -10.52 11.11
N GLY A 26 0.34 -10.73 9.80
CA GLY A 26 1.04 -9.93 8.81
C GLY A 26 0.17 -9.52 7.62
N ALA A 27 0.63 -8.48 6.93
CA ALA A 27 0.08 -8.01 5.66
C ALA A 27 1.19 -7.84 4.62
N VAL A 28 0.80 -7.92 3.35
CA VAL A 28 1.65 -7.52 2.21
C VAL A 28 0.94 -6.41 1.46
N VAL A 29 1.71 -5.40 1.04
CA VAL A 29 1.22 -4.25 0.27
C VAL A 29 1.90 -4.22 -1.09
N ASP A 30 1.08 -4.05 -2.13
CA ASP A 30 1.46 -3.96 -3.55
C ASP A 30 2.42 -5.09 -3.98
N PRO A 31 2.08 -6.38 -3.77
CA PRO A 31 2.97 -7.48 -4.15
C PRO A 31 3.11 -7.60 -5.66
N LEU A 32 4.35 -7.76 -6.12
CA LEU A 32 4.72 -7.86 -7.51
C LEU A 32 5.61 -9.09 -7.76
N GLY A 33 5.42 -9.72 -8.92
CA GLY A 33 6.26 -10.84 -9.37
C GLY A 33 5.96 -12.16 -8.67
N ASP A 34 7.00 -12.94 -8.37
CA ASP A 34 6.85 -14.27 -7.77
C ASP A 34 6.38 -14.18 -6.31
N ILE A 35 5.21 -14.77 -6.03
CA ILE A 35 4.62 -14.78 -4.67
C ILE A 35 5.45 -15.58 -3.67
N SER A 36 6.30 -16.49 -4.11
CA SER A 36 7.13 -17.32 -3.23
C SER A 36 8.04 -16.50 -2.33
N GLN A 37 8.53 -15.35 -2.79
CA GLN A 37 9.36 -14.44 -2.00
C GLN A 37 8.61 -13.89 -0.77
N TYR A 38 7.33 -13.56 -0.90
CA TYR A 38 6.50 -13.05 0.21
C TYR A 38 6.12 -14.16 1.18
N LEU A 39 5.77 -15.35 0.66
CA LEU A 39 5.48 -16.53 1.49
C LEU A 39 6.69 -16.94 2.32
N ALA A 40 7.87 -17.04 1.70
CA ALA A 40 9.11 -17.37 2.40
C ALA A 40 9.51 -16.29 3.44
N ALA A 41 9.31 -15.01 3.11
CA ALA A 41 9.58 -13.93 4.05
C ALA A 41 8.60 -13.92 5.23
N ALA A 42 7.32 -14.21 5.00
CA ALA A 42 6.34 -14.36 6.06
C ALA A 42 6.68 -15.54 6.98
N GLU A 43 6.97 -16.72 6.41
CA GLU A 43 7.36 -17.92 7.14
C GLU A 43 8.62 -17.67 7.99
N SER A 44 9.69 -17.15 7.39
CA SER A 44 10.96 -16.86 8.10
C SER A 44 10.82 -15.80 9.20
N SER A 45 9.80 -14.94 9.09
CA SER A 45 9.45 -13.92 10.08
C SER A 45 8.44 -14.41 11.12
N GLY A 46 7.93 -15.64 11.01
CA GLY A 46 6.90 -16.19 11.88
C GLY A 46 5.54 -15.48 11.73
N LEU A 47 5.27 -14.89 10.56
CA LEU A 47 4.01 -14.20 10.26
C LEU A 47 3.07 -15.11 9.46
N LYS A 48 1.80 -15.11 9.83
CA LYS A 48 0.71 -15.60 8.99
C LYS A 48 0.08 -14.41 8.27
N LEU A 49 0.06 -14.43 6.95
CA LEU A 49 -0.58 -13.40 6.16
C LEU A 49 -2.09 -13.40 6.45
N ARG A 50 -2.63 -12.25 6.80
CA ARG A 50 -4.05 -12.01 7.09
C ARG A 50 -4.69 -11.15 6.02
N VAL A 51 -3.93 -10.19 5.51
CA VAL A 51 -4.39 -9.18 4.57
C VAL A 51 -3.33 -8.97 3.49
N ILE A 52 -3.78 -8.92 2.25
CA ILE A 52 -3.00 -8.47 1.10
C ILE A 52 -3.70 -7.24 0.54
N VAL A 53 -3.01 -6.12 0.49
CA VAL A 53 -3.57 -4.83 0.06
C VAL A 53 -2.89 -4.39 -1.23
N ASP A 54 -3.66 -4.04 -2.24
CA ASP A 54 -3.15 -3.18 -3.31
C ASP A 54 -3.62 -1.74 -3.04
N THR A 55 -2.69 -0.81 -3.09
CA THR A 55 -2.99 0.61 -2.84
C THR A 55 -3.90 1.20 -3.92
N HIS A 56 -3.89 0.62 -5.12
CA HIS A 56 -4.71 1.01 -6.26
C HIS A 56 -4.73 -0.10 -7.33
N LEU A 57 -5.54 0.04 -8.35
CA LEU A 57 -5.48 -0.81 -9.54
C LEU A 57 -4.27 -0.40 -10.39
N HIS A 58 -3.21 -1.21 -10.33
CA HIS A 58 -1.94 -0.91 -11.00
C HIS A 58 -2.09 -0.91 -12.54
N ALA A 59 -1.58 0.13 -13.19
CA ALA A 59 -1.54 0.26 -14.64
C ALA A 59 -0.20 -0.13 -15.25
N ASP A 60 0.86 -0.18 -14.46
CA ASP A 60 2.24 -0.44 -14.86
C ASP A 60 2.61 -1.92 -14.79
N HIS A 61 1.87 -2.73 -14.04
CA HIS A 61 2.08 -4.16 -13.88
C HIS A 61 0.81 -4.92 -13.49
N ILE A 62 0.90 -6.23 -13.58
CA ILE A 62 -0.13 -7.13 -13.03
C ILE A 62 0.24 -7.42 -11.58
N SER A 63 -0.62 -6.99 -10.64
CA SER A 63 -0.43 -7.29 -9.22
C SER A 63 -0.46 -8.80 -8.96
N SER A 64 0.42 -9.24 -8.07
CA SER A 64 0.40 -10.60 -7.53
C SER A 64 -0.52 -10.75 -6.30
N GLY A 65 -1.24 -9.67 -5.93
CA GLY A 65 -2.04 -9.61 -4.69
C GLY A 65 -3.08 -10.71 -4.57
N ARG A 66 -3.86 -10.94 -5.62
CA ARG A 66 -4.87 -12.01 -5.61
C ARG A 66 -4.25 -13.40 -5.49
N ALA A 67 -3.22 -13.68 -6.30
CA ALA A 67 -2.53 -14.97 -6.24
C ALA A 67 -1.91 -15.23 -4.87
N LEU A 68 -1.35 -14.20 -4.24
CA LEU A 68 -0.79 -14.29 -2.89
C LEU A 68 -1.89 -14.49 -1.84
N ALA A 69 -3.03 -13.80 -1.96
CA ALA A 69 -4.18 -13.97 -1.07
C ALA A 69 -4.74 -15.39 -1.15
N ASP A 70 -4.97 -15.91 -2.37
CA ASP A 70 -5.44 -17.27 -2.59
C ASP A 70 -4.47 -18.31 -2.01
N ALA A 71 -3.16 -18.15 -2.23
CA ALA A 71 -2.14 -19.10 -1.75
C ALA A 71 -1.98 -19.08 -0.22
N SER A 72 -2.16 -17.91 0.41
CA SER A 72 -1.98 -17.76 1.87
C SER A 72 -3.27 -17.90 2.68
N GLY A 73 -4.43 -17.84 2.03
CA GLY A 73 -5.75 -17.76 2.66
C GLY A 73 -6.00 -16.40 3.34
N ALA A 74 -5.30 -15.35 2.91
CA ALA A 74 -5.50 -13.98 3.38
C ALA A 74 -6.66 -13.30 2.64
N GLU A 75 -7.23 -12.26 3.24
CA GLU A 75 -8.19 -11.38 2.56
C GLU A 75 -7.45 -10.49 1.55
N TYR A 76 -7.96 -10.39 0.32
CA TYR A 76 -7.47 -9.42 -0.65
C TYR A 76 -8.27 -8.13 -0.56
N VAL A 77 -7.60 -7.01 -0.35
CA VAL A 77 -8.18 -5.72 0.00
C VAL A 77 -7.88 -4.67 -1.05
N LEU A 78 -8.92 -3.92 -1.43
CA LEU A 78 -8.87 -2.69 -2.22
C LEU A 78 -9.79 -1.64 -1.60
N PHE A 79 -9.65 -0.39 -2.02
CA PHE A 79 -10.63 0.64 -1.68
C PHE A 79 -12.02 0.28 -2.21
N ASN A 80 -13.07 0.56 -1.44
CA ASN A 80 -14.43 0.11 -1.73
C ASN A 80 -14.97 0.59 -3.09
N GLN A 81 -14.45 1.72 -3.61
CA GLN A 81 -14.82 2.27 -4.91
C GLN A 81 -13.95 1.77 -6.07
N ALA A 82 -13.09 0.76 -5.86
CA ALA A 82 -12.30 0.17 -6.93
C ALA A 82 -13.20 -0.55 -7.94
N GLU A 83 -13.08 -0.21 -9.22
CA GLU A 83 -13.85 -0.82 -10.30
C GLU A 83 -13.20 -2.16 -10.75
N ALA A 84 -12.98 -3.07 -9.81
CA ALA A 84 -12.40 -4.38 -10.09
C ALA A 84 -13.49 -5.40 -10.46
N VAL A 85 -13.21 -6.23 -11.46
CA VAL A 85 -14.16 -7.26 -11.96
C VAL A 85 -14.05 -8.59 -11.22
N PHE A 86 -13.31 -8.65 -10.13
CA PHE A 86 -13.07 -9.82 -9.29
C PHE A 86 -13.41 -9.54 -7.83
N PRO A 87 -13.68 -10.56 -7.02
CA PRO A 87 -13.99 -10.37 -5.60
C PRO A 87 -12.80 -9.80 -4.82
N PHE A 88 -13.09 -8.84 -3.94
CA PHE A 88 -12.15 -8.27 -2.97
C PHE A 88 -12.92 -7.83 -1.72
N LYS A 89 -12.21 -7.60 -0.63
CA LYS A 89 -12.75 -6.92 0.55
C LYS A 89 -12.57 -5.42 0.35
N GLY A 90 -13.68 -4.68 0.25
CA GLY A 90 -13.66 -3.23 0.19
C GLY A 90 -13.35 -2.63 1.55
N VAL A 91 -12.56 -1.53 1.56
CA VAL A 91 -12.30 -0.70 2.75
C VAL A 91 -12.62 0.75 2.44
N ASP A 92 -12.97 1.52 3.47
CA ASP A 92 -13.33 2.94 3.35
C ASP A 92 -12.26 3.86 3.99
N ASP A 93 -12.31 5.17 3.65
CA ASP A 93 -11.44 6.19 4.24
C ASP A 93 -11.64 6.26 5.76
N GLY A 94 -10.55 6.19 6.51
CA GLY A 94 -10.56 6.19 7.98
C GLY A 94 -10.81 4.82 8.60
N GLU A 95 -11.12 3.77 7.82
CA GLU A 95 -11.25 2.41 8.35
C GLU A 95 -9.91 1.91 8.88
N GLU A 96 -9.96 1.04 9.89
CA GLU A 96 -8.79 0.48 10.55
C GLU A 96 -8.74 -1.04 10.40
N LEU A 97 -7.61 -1.57 9.92
CA LEU A 97 -7.32 -2.99 9.86
C LEU A 97 -6.41 -3.38 11.02
N GLU A 98 -6.76 -4.43 11.76
CA GLU A 98 -6.00 -4.88 12.93
C GLU A 98 -5.13 -6.11 12.61
N LEU A 99 -3.84 -6.02 12.95
CA LEU A 99 -2.86 -7.08 12.86
C LEU A 99 -2.22 -7.33 14.24
N GLY A 100 -3.03 -7.69 15.22
CA GLY A 100 -2.62 -7.85 16.61
C GLY A 100 -2.28 -6.51 17.27
N ASN A 101 -1.00 -6.24 17.59
CA ASN A 101 -0.59 -4.94 18.14
C ASN A 101 -0.23 -3.90 17.05
N VAL A 102 -0.54 -4.17 15.81
CA VAL A 102 -0.34 -3.24 14.70
C VAL A 102 -1.69 -2.90 14.11
N SER A 103 -1.99 -1.61 14.00
CA SER A 103 -3.15 -1.13 13.26
C SER A 103 -2.74 -0.38 11.99
N VAL A 104 -3.62 -0.43 11.00
CA VAL A 104 -3.43 0.18 9.69
C VAL A 104 -4.66 1.02 9.39
N GLN A 105 -4.53 2.33 9.47
CA GLN A 105 -5.60 3.24 9.08
C GLN A 105 -5.54 3.50 7.57
N ILE A 106 -6.68 3.36 6.92
CA ILE A 106 -6.85 3.62 5.50
C ILE A 106 -7.00 5.14 5.29
N LEU A 107 -6.20 5.70 4.41
CA LEU A 107 -6.30 7.09 3.98
C LEU A 107 -6.63 7.11 2.49
N HIS A 108 -7.83 7.56 2.10
CA HIS A 108 -8.14 7.77 0.69
C HIS A 108 -7.31 8.94 0.15
N THR A 109 -6.47 8.64 -0.84
CA THR A 109 -5.49 9.57 -1.44
C THR A 109 -5.57 9.52 -2.97
N PRO A 110 -6.73 9.93 -3.55
CA PRO A 110 -6.96 9.86 -5.00
C PRO A 110 -6.09 10.84 -5.77
N GLY A 111 -5.95 10.55 -7.07
CA GLY A 111 -5.28 11.43 -8.03
C GLY A 111 -4.42 10.69 -9.04
N HIS A 112 -3.59 9.75 -8.61
CA HIS A 112 -2.96 8.78 -9.51
C HIS A 112 -4.04 7.85 -10.11
N THR A 113 -4.86 7.28 -9.26
CA THR A 113 -6.14 6.67 -9.59
C THR A 113 -7.23 7.18 -8.65
N PRO A 114 -8.54 7.07 -9.00
CA PRO A 114 -9.64 7.55 -8.16
C PRO A 114 -9.74 6.80 -6.82
N GLU A 115 -9.45 5.49 -6.83
CA GLU A 115 -9.57 4.59 -5.69
C GLU A 115 -8.26 4.44 -4.88
N HIS A 116 -7.23 5.23 -5.18
CA HIS A 116 -5.93 5.11 -4.52
C HIS A 116 -6.02 5.36 -3.00
N ILE A 117 -5.37 4.49 -2.23
CA ILE A 117 -5.25 4.63 -0.77
C ILE A 117 -3.80 4.66 -0.33
N SER A 118 -3.57 5.37 0.78
CA SER A 118 -2.34 5.27 1.58
C SER A 118 -2.64 4.57 2.90
N LEU A 119 -1.65 3.93 3.49
CA LEU A 119 -1.80 3.11 4.69
C LEU A 119 -0.97 3.72 5.82
N LEU A 120 -1.62 4.29 6.83
CA LEU A 120 -0.96 4.85 8.01
C LEU A 120 -0.85 3.77 9.09
N VAL A 121 0.37 3.43 9.50
CA VAL A 121 0.65 2.26 10.33
C VAL A 121 1.12 2.66 11.72
N THR A 122 0.47 2.07 12.74
CA THR A 122 0.82 2.22 14.15
C THR A 122 1.28 0.88 14.74
N ASP A 123 2.41 0.87 15.43
CA ASP A 123 2.82 -0.26 16.29
C ASP A 123 2.56 0.11 17.76
N HIS A 124 1.44 -0.34 18.32
CA HIS A 124 0.98 -0.04 19.68
C HIS A 124 1.92 -0.53 20.77
N ARG A 125 2.90 -1.39 20.46
CA ARG A 125 3.98 -1.75 21.39
C ARG A 125 5.10 -0.71 21.43
N ARG A 126 5.22 0.10 20.37
CA ARG A 126 6.20 1.19 20.27
C ARG A 126 5.63 2.51 20.76
N SER A 127 4.43 2.88 20.27
CA SER A 127 3.75 4.14 20.59
C SER A 127 2.25 4.01 20.30
N GLN A 128 1.44 4.93 20.83
CA GLN A 128 0.05 5.13 20.40
C GLN A 128 -0.05 5.99 19.13
N GLU A 129 1.06 6.59 18.72
CA GLU A 129 1.14 7.42 17.52
C GLU A 129 1.63 6.58 16.33
N ALA A 130 1.19 6.96 15.14
CA ALA A 130 1.61 6.30 13.92
C ALA A 130 3.13 6.39 13.70
N TRP A 131 3.68 5.39 13.06
CA TRP A 131 5.12 5.32 12.81
C TRP A 131 5.47 5.67 11.37
N PHE A 132 4.76 5.09 10.41
CA PHE A 132 5.01 5.35 8.99
C PHE A 132 3.72 5.34 8.18
N VAL A 133 3.81 5.90 6.97
CA VAL A 133 2.74 5.85 5.96
C VAL A 133 3.27 5.23 4.68
N MET A 134 2.56 4.22 4.17
CA MET A 134 2.78 3.67 2.83
C MET A 134 1.93 4.46 1.85
N THR A 135 2.56 5.11 0.88
CA THR A 135 1.91 6.11 0.03
C THR A 135 1.60 5.63 -1.38
N GLY A 136 1.88 4.35 -1.69
CA GLY A 136 1.71 3.83 -3.04
C GLY A 136 2.34 4.75 -4.07
N HIS A 137 1.58 5.09 -5.11
CA HIS A 137 2.01 6.04 -6.14
C HIS A 137 1.50 7.47 -5.91
N THR A 138 0.80 7.78 -4.81
CA THR A 138 0.46 9.19 -4.50
C THR A 138 1.71 10.02 -4.27
N LEU A 139 2.67 9.49 -3.49
CA LEU A 139 3.96 10.15 -3.22
C LEU A 139 5.08 9.13 -3.38
N MET A 140 6.01 9.43 -4.29
CA MET A 140 7.18 8.59 -4.63
C MET A 140 8.48 9.31 -4.31
N VAL A 141 9.62 8.63 -4.45
CA VAL A 141 10.93 9.27 -4.27
C VAL A 141 11.19 10.26 -5.40
N GLY A 142 11.14 11.55 -5.06
CA GLY A 142 11.41 12.65 -6.00
C GLY A 142 10.28 12.96 -6.97
N ASP A 143 9.11 12.30 -6.85
CA ASP A 143 8.01 12.47 -7.79
C ASP A 143 6.64 12.26 -7.13
N LEU A 144 5.59 12.57 -7.87
CA LEU A 144 4.19 12.23 -7.60
C LEU A 144 3.66 11.36 -8.73
N GLY A 145 2.67 10.53 -8.46
CA GLY A 145 2.01 9.72 -9.47
C GLY A 145 1.41 10.57 -10.59
N ARG A 146 1.54 10.10 -11.82
CA ARG A 146 0.90 10.73 -12.99
C ARG A 146 -0.63 10.63 -12.86
N THR A 147 -1.35 11.60 -13.42
CA THR A 147 -2.76 11.83 -13.10
C THR A 147 -3.72 11.62 -14.27
N GLU A 148 -3.19 11.28 -15.44
CA GLU A 148 -3.97 11.14 -16.68
C GLU A 148 -4.37 9.69 -17.01
N LEU A 149 -4.10 8.73 -16.11
CA LEU A 149 -4.33 7.31 -16.42
C LEU A 149 -5.79 6.87 -16.29
N ALA A 150 -6.50 7.39 -15.29
CA ALA A 150 -7.85 6.92 -14.96
C ALA A 150 -8.90 8.04 -14.94
N THR A 151 -8.47 9.31 -14.94
CA THR A 151 -9.37 10.47 -14.96
C THR A 151 -8.86 11.53 -15.93
N GLY A 152 -9.61 12.63 -16.11
CA GLY A 152 -9.09 13.80 -16.80
C GLY A 152 -7.84 14.34 -16.07
N ALA A 153 -6.79 14.71 -16.82
CA ALA A 153 -5.50 15.13 -16.24
C ALA A 153 -5.65 16.28 -15.21
N GLU A 154 -6.53 17.25 -15.47
CA GLU A 154 -6.80 18.34 -14.52
C GLU A 154 -7.51 17.86 -13.26
N GLU A 155 -8.50 17.00 -13.40
CA GLU A 155 -9.24 16.43 -12.26
C GLU A 155 -8.32 15.59 -11.37
N GLY A 156 -7.54 14.69 -11.98
CA GLY A 156 -6.56 13.88 -11.29
C GLY A 156 -5.49 14.75 -10.60
N ALA A 157 -4.98 15.80 -11.26
CA ALA A 157 -3.99 16.69 -10.67
C ALA A 157 -4.55 17.45 -9.45
N ARG A 158 -5.81 17.90 -9.49
CA ARG A 158 -6.47 18.55 -8.36
C ARG A 158 -6.70 17.58 -7.20
N ALA A 159 -7.08 16.33 -7.50
CA ALA A 159 -7.24 15.28 -6.50
C ALA A 159 -5.88 14.94 -5.85
N LEU A 160 -4.83 14.72 -6.66
CA LEU A 160 -3.49 14.44 -6.17
C LEU A 160 -2.92 15.57 -5.30
N PHE A 161 -3.17 16.82 -5.68
CA PHE A 161 -2.78 17.97 -4.87
C PHE A 161 -3.44 17.91 -3.47
N ARG A 162 -4.75 17.64 -3.39
CA ARG A 162 -5.45 17.51 -2.10
C ARG A 162 -4.89 16.32 -1.29
N SER A 163 -4.62 15.20 -1.95
CA SER A 163 -4.03 14.02 -1.32
C SER A 163 -2.63 14.31 -0.76
N ALA A 164 -1.80 15.04 -1.50
CA ALA A 164 -0.50 15.48 -1.02
C ALA A 164 -0.63 16.45 0.18
N GLN A 165 -1.61 17.35 0.20
CA GLN A 165 -1.86 18.20 1.38
C GLN A 165 -2.31 17.36 2.58
N LYS A 166 -3.22 16.37 2.41
CA LYS A 166 -3.63 15.42 3.46
C LYS A 166 -2.42 14.69 4.06
N LEU A 167 -1.49 14.21 3.23
CA LEU A 167 -0.26 13.57 3.72
C LEU A 167 0.67 14.56 4.45
N LYS A 168 0.74 15.82 4.04
CA LYS A 168 1.52 16.87 4.71
C LYS A 168 0.96 17.29 6.07
N GLU A 169 -0.28 16.98 6.38
CA GLU A 169 -0.89 17.21 7.70
C GLU A 169 -0.44 16.16 8.73
N LEU A 170 0.16 15.05 8.29
CA LEU A 170 0.75 14.06 9.18
C LEU A 170 1.96 14.68 9.92
N PRO A 171 2.21 14.27 11.17
CA PRO A 171 3.37 14.75 11.93
C PRO A 171 4.70 14.51 11.20
N ASP A 172 5.64 15.45 11.33
CA ASP A 172 6.95 15.43 10.64
C ASP A 172 7.83 14.21 10.92
N TYR A 173 7.56 13.48 12.00
CA TYR A 173 8.29 12.26 12.36
C TYR A 173 7.78 10.99 11.65
N ILE A 174 6.67 11.07 10.90
CA ILE A 174 6.12 9.92 10.16
C ILE A 174 7.05 9.59 8.99
N GLU A 175 7.57 8.36 8.97
CA GLU A 175 8.37 7.86 7.87
C GLU A 175 7.49 7.58 6.64
N VAL A 176 7.95 7.97 5.45
CA VAL A 176 7.23 7.71 4.19
C VAL A 176 7.82 6.50 3.49
N LEU A 177 6.98 5.51 3.21
CA LEU A 177 7.32 4.29 2.49
C LEU A 177 6.56 4.29 1.14
N PRO A 178 7.20 4.75 0.04
CA PRO A 178 6.54 4.88 -1.25
C PRO A 178 6.40 3.54 -1.99
N GLY A 179 5.39 3.42 -2.86
CA GLY A 179 5.20 2.25 -3.74
C GLY A 179 6.19 2.19 -4.90
N ALA A 180 6.92 3.29 -5.18
CA ALA A 180 7.97 3.31 -6.18
C ALA A 180 9.07 4.33 -5.84
N TYR A 181 10.25 4.11 -6.43
CA TYR A 181 11.39 4.98 -6.30
C TYR A 181 11.77 5.58 -7.67
N SER A 182 12.84 6.35 -7.74
CA SER A 182 13.25 7.09 -8.94
C SER A 182 13.29 6.21 -10.19
N GLY A 183 12.69 6.69 -11.28
CA GLY A 183 12.61 5.98 -12.57
C GLY A 183 11.34 5.15 -12.78
N SER A 184 10.35 5.25 -11.90
CA SER A 184 9.05 4.61 -12.11
C SER A 184 8.34 5.20 -13.33
N VAL A 185 7.75 4.32 -14.18
CA VAL A 185 6.91 4.73 -15.32
C VAL A 185 5.60 5.40 -14.89
N CYS A 186 5.22 5.26 -13.62
CA CYS A 186 4.06 5.94 -13.04
C CYS A 186 4.38 7.34 -12.48
N GLY A 187 5.63 7.78 -12.52
CA GLY A 187 6.04 9.15 -12.23
C GLY A 187 5.93 10.07 -13.44
N ARG A 188 6.15 11.38 -13.23
CA ARG A 188 6.14 12.40 -14.29
C ARG A 188 7.52 12.71 -14.85
N SER A 189 8.57 12.16 -14.29
CA SER A 189 9.97 12.43 -14.70
C SER A 189 10.32 11.84 -16.05
#